data_28436e04bd7e2e34aa3eb381e82e6ebb
#
_entry.id   28436e04bd7e2e34aa3eb381e82e6ebb
#
_cell.length_a   1.000
_cell.length_b   1.000
_cell.length_c   1.000
_cell.angle_alpha   90.00
_cell.angle_beta   90.00
_cell.angle_gamma   90.00
#
_symmetry.space_group_name_H-M   'P 1'
#
loop_
_entity.id
_entity.type
_entity.pdbx_description
1 polymer ?
#
loop_
_entity_poly.entity_id
_entity_poly.type
_entity_poly.pdbx_seq_one_letter_code
_entity_poly.pdbx_strand_id
1 'polypeptide(L)'
;MKYFEFGQEHSELMVMLHGGGVSYLGMLPTAKKLAERYHVVLVAYDGFNPGEPETEFVSPMDEARRLGDYVVEHYGGKIDILYGISYGCRVLMEVLADKHLTVTTTIADGMGLRDYPNIKSKWGKDVYCFFFTGLFYAVMGHPGPRRKRFLAKI
;
A
#
# COMPACT_ATOMS: atom_id res chain seq x y z
N MET A 1 -5.71 9.83 -1.72
CA MET A 1 -4.56 9.12 -2.33
C MET A 1 -3.83 10.06 -3.28
N LYS A 2 -2.51 10.02 -3.32
CA LYS A 2 -1.69 10.86 -4.20
C LYS A 2 -0.69 10.00 -4.97
N TYR A 3 -0.40 10.40 -6.19
CA TYR A 3 0.49 9.71 -7.11
C TYR A 3 1.71 10.58 -7.41
N PHE A 4 2.90 10.02 -7.29
CA PHE A 4 4.15 10.68 -7.62
C PHE A 4 4.79 9.93 -8.79
N GLU A 5 4.96 10.62 -9.90
CA GLU A 5 5.48 10.04 -11.13
C GLU A 5 6.92 10.44 -11.39
N PHE A 6 7.70 9.48 -11.87
CA PHE A 6 9.10 9.63 -12.23
C PHE A 6 9.41 8.81 -13.49
N GLY A 7 10.31 9.27 -14.35
CA GLY A 7 10.72 8.51 -15.53
C GLY A 7 9.63 8.39 -16.58
N GLN A 8 8.81 9.42 -16.75
CA GLN A 8 7.65 9.43 -17.67
C GLN A 8 8.03 9.26 -19.15
N GLU A 9 9.32 9.36 -19.50
CA GLU A 9 9.87 9.08 -20.83
C GLU A 9 9.90 7.58 -21.16
N HIS A 10 9.77 6.71 -20.16
CA HIS A 10 9.78 5.24 -20.35
C HIS A 10 8.37 4.70 -20.59
N SER A 11 8.27 3.63 -21.38
CA SER A 11 7.00 3.01 -21.75
C SER A 11 6.52 1.93 -20.77
N GLU A 12 7.43 1.33 -19.98
CA GLU A 12 7.06 0.31 -19.00
C GLU A 12 6.61 0.95 -17.69
N LEU A 13 5.33 0.78 -17.36
CA LEU A 13 4.72 1.34 -16.15
C LEU A 13 4.97 0.45 -14.94
N MET A 14 5.63 1.01 -13.93
CA MET A 14 5.81 0.38 -12.62
C MET A 14 5.03 1.13 -11.54
N VAL A 15 4.08 0.46 -10.89
CA VAL A 15 3.34 1.00 -9.74
C VAL A 15 3.93 0.46 -8.45
N MET A 16 4.23 1.34 -7.48
CA MET A 16 4.87 1.00 -6.20
C MET A 16 3.97 1.33 -5.01
N LEU A 17 3.69 0.33 -4.18
CA LEU A 17 2.79 0.35 -3.04
C LEU A 17 3.56 0.18 -1.72
N HIS A 18 3.56 1.22 -0.86
CA HIS A 18 4.32 1.21 0.38
C HIS A 18 3.68 0.39 1.50
N GLY A 19 4.47 0.06 2.53
CA GLY A 19 4.02 -0.68 3.70
C GLY A 19 3.16 0.14 4.66
N GLY A 20 2.48 -0.54 5.57
CA GLY A 20 1.70 0.10 6.63
C GLY A 20 2.59 0.74 7.69
N GLY A 21 2.09 1.83 8.29
CA GLY A 21 2.79 2.56 9.35
C GLY A 21 3.98 3.42 8.89
N VAL A 22 4.33 3.39 7.59
CA VAL A 22 5.35 4.22 6.95
C VAL A 22 4.71 5.04 5.83
N SER A 23 5.39 6.09 5.39
CA SER A 23 4.93 6.85 4.23
C SER A 23 5.65 6.41 2.96
N TYR A 24 5.14 6.83 1.81
CA TYR A 24 5.79 6.67 0.50
C TYR A 24 7.24 7.20 0.48
N LEU A 25 7.58 8.15 1.37
CA LEU A 25 8.93 8.74 1.45
C LEU A 25 10.01 7.69 1.69
N GLY A 26 9.70 6.59 2.39
CA GLY A 26 10.64 5.49 2.58
C GLY A 26 11.03 4.76 1.29
N MET A 27 10.15 4.80 0.27
CA MET A 27 10.40 4.19 -1.03
C MET A 27 10.89 5.19 -2.09
N LEU A 28 10.85 6.49 -1.79
CA LEU A 28 11.20 7.54 -2.74
C LEU A 28 12.61 7.41 -3.35
N PRO A 29 13.68 7.07 -2.59
CA PRO A 29 15.00 6.86 -3.18
C PRO A 29 15.01 5.70 -4.18
N THR A 30 14.33 4.59 -3.86
CA THR A 30 14.21 3.43 -4.75
C THR A 30 13.40 3.76 -5.99
N ALA A 31 12.27 4.47 -5.83
CA ALA A 31 11.45 4.90 -6.96
C ALA A 31 12.25 5.78 -7.95
N LYS A 32 13.02 6.75 -7.45
CA LYS A 32 13.90 7.59 -8.28
C LYS A 32 14.98 6.79 -8.99
N LYS A 33 15.53 5.75 -8.37
CA LYS A 33 16.54 4.89 -9.02
C LYS A 33 15.92 4.01 -10.10
N LEU A 34 14.73 3.48 -9.86
CA LEU A 34 13.99 2.68 -10.84
C LEU A 34 13.51 3.52 -12.01
N ALA A 35 13.25 4.80 -11.80
CA ALA A 35 12.88 5.76 -12.84
C ALA A 35 13.95 6.01 -13.91
N GLU A 36 15.17 5.50 -13.71
CA GLU A 36 16.18 5.46 -14.76
C GLU A 36 15.85 4.46 -15.90
N ARG A 37 14.85 3.56 -15.67
CA ARG A 37 14.46 2.51 -16.62
C ARG A 37 12.97 2.35 -16.81
N TYR A 38 12.16 2.79 -15.86
CA TYR A 38 10.71 2.60 -15.84
C TYR A 38 9.97 3.91 -15.63
N HIS A 39 8.77 4.00 -16.16
CA HIS A 39 7.83 5.01 -15.71
C HIS A 39 7.27 4.57 -14.35
N VAL A 40 7.72 5.20 -13.28
CA VAL A 40 7.36 4.80 -11.91
C VAL A 40 6.25 5.68 -11.37
N VAL A 41 5.16 5.05 -10.93
CA VAL A 41 4.08 5.66 -10.13
C VAL A 41 4.23 5.20 -8.70
N LEU A 42 4.73 6.07 -7.83
CA LEU A 42 4.81 5.83 -6.39
C LEU A 42 3.55 6.33 -5.70
N VAL A 43 2.80 5.42 -5.11
CA VAL A 43 1.51 5.70 -4.47
C VAL A 43 1.70 6.17 -3.03
N ALA A 44 1.02 7.24 -2.64
CA ALA A 44 0.88 7.68 -1.26
C ALA A 44 -0.56 7.50 -0.80
N TYR A 45 -0.79 6.56 0.11
CA TYR A 45 -2.12 6.30 0.68
C TYR A 45 -2.60 7.47 1.52
N ASP A 46 -3.91 7.65 1.54
CA ASP A 46 -4.55 8.59 2.47
C ASP A 46 -4.22 8.21 3.92
N GLY A 47 -4.09 9.21 4.79
CA GLY A 47 -3.66 9.01 6.18
C GLY A 47 -2.17 8.72 6.39
N PHE A 48 -1.41 8.42 5.32
CA PHE A 48 0.04 8.17 5.37
C PHE A 48 0.87 9.21 4.61
N ASN A 49 0.22 10.15 3.93
CA ASN A 49 0.90 11.23 3.24
C ASN A 49 1.15 12.40 4.21
N PRO A 50 2.42 12.72 4.54
CA PRO A 50 2.73 13.86 5.42
C PRO A 50 2.30 15.21 4.86
N GLY A 51 2.19 15.32 3.52
CA GLY A 51 1.75 16.54 2.82
C GLY A 51 0.23 16.75 2.84
N GLU A 52 -0.54 15.72 3.22
CA GLU A 52 -2.01 15.75 3.28
C GLU A 52 -2.50 15.10 4.60
N PRO A 53 -2.14 15.69 5.72
CA PRO A 53 -2.34 15.09 7.03
C PRO A 53 -3.80 14.94 7.46
N GLU A 54 -4.72 15.61 6.81
CA GLU A 54 -6.18 15.57 7.05
C GLU A 54 -6.85 14.37 6.38
N THR A 55 -6.19 13.71 5.43
CA THR A 55 -6.74 12.53 4.75
C THR A 55 -6.79 11.31 5.67
N GLU A 56 -7.72 10.39 5.42
CA GLU A 56 -7.90 9.20 6.23
C GLU A 56 -7.87 7.94 5.37
N PHE A 57 -7.03 6.98 5.76
CA PHE A 57 -7.03 5.63 5.17
C PHE A 57 -8.32 4.90 5.55
N VAL A 58 -9.10 4.47 4.57
CA VAL A 58 -10.37 3.76 4.78
C VAL A 58 -10.14 2.25 4.78
N SER A 59 -9.66 1.69 3.68
CA SER A 59 -9.39 0.26 3.53
C SER A 59 -8.47 -0.04 2.35
N PRO A 60 -7.84 -1.23 2.30
CA PRO A 60 -7.08 -1.65 1.12
C PRO A 60 -7.92 -1.68 -0.15
N MET A 61 -9.20 -2.08 -0.05
CA MET A 61 -10.13 -2.09 -1.19
C MET A 61 -10.40 -0.69 -1.73
N ASP A 62 -10.58 0.32 -0.85
CA ASP A 62 -10.79 1.69 -1.29
C ASP A 62 -9.55 2.26 -1.99
N GLU A 63 -8.37 2.01 -1.42
CA GLU A 63 -7.11 2.42 -2.04
C GLU A 63 -6.87 1.73 -3.39
N ALA A 64 -7.17 0.41 -3.49
CA ALA A 64 -7.05 -0.34 -4.74
C ALA A 64 -8.03 0.17 -5.81
N ARG A 65 -9.29 0.45 -5.44
CA ARG A 65 -10.28 1.01 -6.34
C ARG A 65 -9.82 2.36 -6.92
N ARG A 66 -9.36 3.27 -6.06
CA ARG A 66 -8.86 4.60 -6.49
C ARG A 66 -7.63 4.46 -7.40
N LEU A 67 -6.73 3.53 -7.09
CA LEU A 67 -5.59 3.24 -7.95
C LEU A 67 -6.08 2.67 -9.29
N GLY A 68 -7.06 1.77 -9.28
CA GLY A 68 -7.66 1.22 -10.49
C GLY A 68 -8.27 2.29 -11.37
N ASP A 69 -9.09 3.16 -10.81
CA ASP A 69 -9.69 4.31 -11.51
C ASP A 69 -8.59 5.18 -12.17
N TYR A 70 -7.52 5.49 -11.43
CA TYR A 70 -6.39 6.26 -11.93
C TYR A 70 -5.65 5.56 -13.08
N VAL A 71 -5.37 4.25 -12.93
CA VAL A 71 -4.68 3.47 -13.96
C VAL A 71 -5.53 3.31 -15.23
N VAL A 72 -6.84 3.14 -15.09
CA VAL A 72 -7.75 3.09 -16.24
C VAL A 72 -7.75 4.43 -16.97
N GLU A 73 -7.87 5.54 -16.25
CA GLU A 73 -7.94 6.88 -16.82
C GLU A 73 -6.64 7.28 -17.53
N HIS A 74 -5.47 7.00 -16.94
CA HIS A 74 -4.18 7.52 -17.43
C HIS A 74 -3.39 6.50 -18.26
N TYR A 75 -3.61 5.20 -18.05
CA TYR A 75 -2.80 4.12 -18.65
C TYR A 75 -3.63 3.01 -19.31
N GLY A 76 -4.93 3.25 -19.55
CA GLY A 76 -5.81 2.31 -20.23
C GLY A 76 -5.98 0.98 -19.47
N GLY A 77 -5.83 0.99 -18.14
CA GLY A 77 -5.99 -0.19 -17.30
C GLY A 77 -4.78 -1.14 -17.27
N LYS A 78 -3.62 -0.73 -17.82
CA LYS A 78 -2.43 -1.58 -17.92
C LYS A 78 -1.34 -1.18 -16.91
N ILE A 79 -0.80 -2.18 -16.20
CA ILE A 79 0.38 -2.07 -15.34
C ILE A 79 1.39 -3.13 -15.77
N ASP A 80 2.61 -2.72 -16.14
CA ASP A 80 3.64 -3.69 -16.52
C ASP A 80 4.27 -4.36 -15.28
N ILE A 81 4.54 -3.58 -14.23
CA ILE A 81 5.09 -4.08 -12.96
C ILE A 81 4.31 -3.50 -11.79
N LEU A 82 3.69 -4.35 -10.98
CA LEU A 82 3.03 -3.97 -9.73
C LEU A 82 3.88 -4.47 -8.55
N TYR A 83 4.47 -3.54 -7.81
CA TYR A 83 5.28 -3.83 -6.63
C TYR A 83 4.54 -3.44 -5.35
N GLY A 84 4.50 -4.33 -4.38
CA GLY A 84 3.97 -4.04 -3.05
C GLY A 84 4.86 -4.59 -1.94
N ILE A 85 5.10 -3.80 -0.89
CA ILE A 85 5.85 -4.23 0.27
C ILE A 85 4.96 -4.32 1.51
N SER A 86 5.09 -5.42 2.27
CA SER A 86 4.39 -5.61 3.55
C SER A 86 2.87 -5.36 3.42
N TYR A 87 2.31 -4.36 4.09
CA TYR A 87 0.89 -4.01 3.97
C TYR A 87 0.49 -3.57 2.56
N GLY A 88 1.41 -3.01 1.76
CA GLY A 88 1.18 -2.71 0.35
C GLY A 88 0.80 -3.94 -0.48
N CYS A 89 1.20 -5.15 -0.03
CA CYS A 89 0.77 -6.39 -0.68
C CYS A 89 -0.74 -6.65 -0.52
N ARG A 90 -1.40 -6.10 0.50
CA ARG A 90 -2.85 -6.23 0.63
C ARG A 90 -3.58 -5.39 -0.42
N VAL A 91 -3.13 -4.15 -0.63
CA VAL A 91 -3.66 -3.31 -1.71
C VAL A 91 -3.37 -3.96 -3.07
N LEU A 92 -2.16 -4.51 -3.25
CA LEU A 92 -1.75 -5.23 -4.45
C LEU A 92 -2.71 -6.39 -4.77
N MET A 93 -3.10 -7.19 -3.79
CA MET A 93 -4.04 -8.30 -4.00
C MET A 93 -5.43 -7.83 -4.44
N GLU A 94 -5.91 -6.70 -3.89
CA GLU A 94 -7.18 -6.10 -4.32
C GLU A 94 -7.08 -5.54 -5.76
N VAL A 95 -5.93 -4.95 -6.14
CA VAL A 95 -5.66 -4.51 -7.52
C VAL A 95 -5.67 -5.70 -8.49
N LEU A 96 -5.07 -6.84 -8.11
CA LEU A 96 -5.08 -8.06 -8.94
C LEU A 96 -6.47 -8.69 -9.07
N ALA A 97 -7.37 -8.41 -8.14
CA ALA A 97 -8.77 -8.89 -8.21
C ALA A 97 -9.65 -8.03 -9.13
N ASP A 98 -9.19 -6.82 -9.51
CA ASP A 98 -9.93 -5.92 -10.40
C ASP A 98 -9.83 -6.40 -11.84
N LYS A 99 -10.97 -6.75 -12.43
CA LYS A 99 -11.06 -7.26 -13.81
C LYS A 99 -10.85 -6.19 -14.90
N HIS A 100 -10.85 -4.92 -14.55
CA HIS A 100 -10.60 -3.82 -15.47
C HIS A 100 -9.10 -3.53 -15.63
N LEU A 101 -8.27 -4.17 -14.79
CA LEU A 101 -6.83 -4.01 -14.80
C LEU A 101 -6.13 -5.23 -15.38
N THR A 102 -5.06 -4.97 -16.11
CA THR A 102 -4.13 -5.99 -16.60
C THR A 102 -2.76 -5.75 -16.00
N VAL A 103 -2.27 -6.68 -15.19
CA VAL A 103 -0.95 -6.61 -14.57
C VAL A 103 -0.06 -7.71 -15.17
N THR A 104 1.07 -7.30 -15.77
CA THR A 104 2.00 -8.24 -16.43
C THR A 104 2.89 -8.96 -15.42
N THR A 105 3.49 -8.22 -14.50
CA THR A 105 4.41 -8.77 -13.49
C THR A 105 4.04 -8.24 -12.11
N THR A 106 4.04 -9.13 -11.13
CA THR A 106 3.75 -8.78 -9.74
C THR A 106 4.92 -9.13 -8.84
N ILE A 107 5.34 -8.20 -8.00
CA ILE A 107 6.37 -8.39 -6.98
C ILE A 107 5.76 -8.09 -5.61
N ALA A 108 5.57 -9.13 -4.80
CA ALA A 108 5.03 -9.03 -3.45
C ALA A 108 6.14 -9.29 -2.43
N ASP A 109 6.64 -8.21 -1.81
CA ASP A 109 7.76 -8.24 -0.87
C ASP A 109 7.26 -8.27 0.57
N GLY A 110 7.55 -9.36 1.29
CA GLY A 110 7.18 -9.52 2.69
C GLY A 110 5.67 -9.70 2.92
N MET A 111 4.96 -10.24 1.93
CA MET A 111 3.57 -10.62 2.11
C MET A 111 3.47 -11.81 3.06
N GLY A 112 2.89 -11.59 4.23
CA GLY A 112 2.47 -12.68 5.10
C GLY A 112 1.27 -13.40 4.49
N LEU A 113 1.50 -14.54 3.83
CA LEU A 113 0.44 -15.44 3.36
C LEU A 113 -0.23 -16.23 4.52
N ARG A 114 0.06 -15.87 5.76
CA ARG A 114 -0.65 -16.47 6.90
C ARG A 114 -2.07 -15.96 6.92
N ASP A 115 -3.00 -16.88 6.75
CA ASP A 115 -4.33 -16.70 7.28
C ASP A 115 -4.18 -16.27 8.74
N TYR A 116 -4.89 -15.21 9.11
CA TYR A 116 -5.02 -14.88 10.52
C TYR A 116 -5.43 -16.17 11.24
N PRO A 117 -4.84 -16.48 12.41
CA PRO A 117 -5.27 -17.63 13.19
C PRO A 117 -6.79 -17.58 13.23
N ASN A 118 -7.44 -18.72 12.98
CA ASN A 118 -8.91 -18.83 12.79
C ASN A 118 -9.62 -18.52 14.13
N ILE A 119 -9.45 -17.28 14.58
CA ILE A 119 -9.99 -16.76 15.83
C ILE A 119 -11.44 -16.39 15.56
N LYS A 120 -12.34 -17.34 15.86
CA LYS A 120 -13.79 -17.19 15.60
C LYS A 120 -14.45 -16.17 16.53
N SER A 121 -13.92 -15.97 17.76
CA SER A 121 -14.53 -15.07 18.72
C SER A 121 -14.05 -13.62 18.53
N LYS A 122 -14.95 -12.65 18.67
CA LYS A 122 -14.61 -11.22 18.68
C LYS A 122 -13.57 -10.90 19.74
N TRP A 123 -13.75 -11.41 20.96
CA TRP A 123 -12.82 -11.22 22.08
C TRP A 123 -11.40 -11.72 21.75
N GLY A 124 -11.30 -12.90 21.14
CA GLY A 124 -10.01 -13.45 20.73
C GLY A 124 -9.31 -12.58 19.66
N LYS A 125 -10.06 -12.00 18.72
CA LYS A 125 -9.53 -11.04 17.73
C LYS A 125 -9.02 -9.78 18.42
N ASP A 126 -9.79 -9.22 19.36
CA ASP A 126 -9.43 -8.01 20.08
C ASP A 126 -8.15 -8.21 20.91
N VAL A 127 -8.02 -9.35 21.59
CA VAL A 127 -6.81 -9.73 22.34
C VAL A 127 -5.61 -9.90 21.42
N TYR A 128 -5.77 -10.62 20.30
CA TYR A 128 -4.70 -10.80 19.32
C TYR A 128 -4.24 -9.45 18.75
N CYS A 129 -5.17 -8.59 18.34
CA CYS A 129 -4.86 -7.25 17.85
C CYS A 129 -4.16 -6.40 18.90
N PHE A 130 -4.59 -6.48 20.17
CA PHE A 130 -3.96 -5.76 21.28
C PHE A 130 -2.49 -6.16 21.47
N PHE A 131 -2.20 -7.48 21.53
CA PHE A 131 -0.83 -7.97 21.68
C PHE A 131 0.03 -7.64 20.46
N PHE A 132 -0.48 -7.84 19.24
CA PHE A 132 0.24 -7.54 18.01
C PHE A 132 0.54 -6.04 17.90
N THR A 133 -0.44 -5.20 18.22
CA THR A 133 -0.31 -3.75 18.25
C THR A 133 0.70 -3.30 19.32
N GLY A 134 0.64 -3.88 20.50
CA GLY A 134 1.60 -3.60 21.58
C GLY A 134 3.03 -3.95 21.19
N LEU A 135 3.25 -5.13 20.58
CA LEU A 135 4.56 -5.53 20.06
C LEU A 135 5.05 -4.59 18.95
N PHE A 136 4.18 -4.23 18.02
CA PHE A 136 4.50 -3.30 16.95
C PHE A 136 4.93 -1.93 17.51
N TYR A 137 4.23 -1.41 18.50
CA TYR A 137 4.59 -0.17 19.18
C TYR A 137 5.91 -0.24 19.94
N ALA A 138 6.19 -1.37 20.57
CA ALA A 138 7.46 -1.57 21.27
C ALA A 138 8.66 -1.56 20.31
N VAL A 139 8.48 -2.10 19.10
CA VAL A 139 9.54 -2.19 18.08
C VAL A 139 9.67 -0.90 17.27
N MET A 140 8.55 -0.27 16.89
CA MET A 140 8.53 0.88 15.97
C MET A 140 8.46 2.25 16.66
N GLY A 141 8.40 2.28 17.99
CA GLY A 141 8.22 3.49 18.79
C GLY A 141 6.78 3.97 18.85
N HIS A 142 6.52 4.99 19.69
CA HIS A 142 5.17 5.51 19.94
C HIS A 142 4.62 6.23 18.70
N PRO A 143 3.55 5.73 18.10
CA PRO A 143 2.96 6.40 16.94
C PRO A 143 2.18 7.64 17.40
N GLY A 144 2.23 8.67 16.57
CA GLY A 144 1.35 9.82 16.70
C GLY A 144 -0.14 9.42 16.58
N PRO A 145 -1.07 10.34 16.89
CA PRO A 145 -2.52 10.06 16.95
C PRO A 145 -3.10 9.41 15.68
N ARG A 146 -2.52 9.68 14.51
CA ARG A 146 -2.97 9.15 13.21
C ARG A 146 -2.60 7.70 12.99
N ARG A 147 -1.37 7.29 13.39
CA ARG A 147 -0.96 5.88 13.37
C ARG A 147 -1.84 5.02 14.28
N LYS A 148 -2.31 5.57 15.40
CA LYS A 148 -3.26 4.88 16.30
C LYS A 148 -4.57 4.54 15.61
N ARG A 149 -5.12 5.43 14.78
CA ARG A 149 -6.36 5.19 14.02
C ARG A 149 -6.19 4.10 12.96
N PHE A 150 -5.06 4.09 12.27
CA PHE A 150 -4.75 3.05 11.29
C PHE A 150 -4.69 1.67 11.95
N LEU A 151 -3.95 1.52 13.06
CA LEU A 151 -3.79 0.23 13.74
C LEU A 151 -5.09 -0.29 14.37
N ALA A 152 -6.04 0.58 14.64
CA ALA A 152 -7.38 0.19 15.07
C ALA A 152 -8.27 -0.37 13.93
N LYS A 153 -7.86 -0.18 12.65
CA LYS A 153 -8.60 -0.62 11.46
C LYS A 153 -7.99 -1.87 10.77
N ILE A 154 -6.79 -2.31 11.20
CA ILE A 154 -6.13 -3.54 10.76
C ILE A 154 -6.66 -4.74 11.55
#